data_9deec1d005a025284c3554120f8a7de0
#
_entry.id   9deec1d005a025284c3554120f8a7de0
#
_cell.length_a   1.000
_cell.length_b   1.000
_cell.length_c   1.000
_cell.angle_alpha   90.00
_cell.angle_beta   90.00
_cell.angle_gamma   90.00
#
_symmetry.space_group_name_H-M   'P 1'
#
loop_
_entity.id
_entity.type
_entity.pdbx_description
1 polymer ?
#
loop_
_entity_poly.entity_id
_entity_poly.type
_entity_poly.pdbx_seq_one_letter_code
_entity_poly.pdbx_strand_id
1 'polypeptide(L)'
;MSYKKGFTLVELLGVFVILSIIVLVTFPYATGLLRNTKDSEYKGFEKNLFLATEAYIESNSEIYSQFSENGTIDYISISDLIENQFLSKKMTNPKTKTEINENGCIKVTKNNDKLNYEYISEGDFGLSQYTTESLLSLYDSYKQPITTNGTSYLKNLSIVSDETMAQLRGFDNGWNKEYLSFDGVDDNVEVGYKNREFSNGITFEIVVKINEIKTTSQEFFGNWEGAGGGLGYNNSGGIYFNLYLVSKKGYATVKTTISPNAWYTITGTYDGSNMKIYVNGELKNSIPISDTIKASPVSIAIGGNPTVNSSGNYKVTNPGNIDMKRAALYSRALTQSEITKNYNLDKKRYRI
;
A
#
# COMPACT_ATOMS: atom_id res chain seq x y z
N MET A 1 9.50 46.42 -67.71
CA MET A 1 8.63 45.57 -66.79
C MET A 1 9.17 44.19 -66.82
N SER A 2 9.76 43.72 -65.71
CA SER A 2 10.25 42.33 -65.58
C SER A 2 9.06 41.48 -65.17
N TYR A 3 8.63 40.55 -66.04
CA TYR A 3 7.61 39.52 -65.68
C TYR A 3 8.20 38.51 -64.65
N LYS A 4 7.75 38.59 -63.47
CA LYS A 4 8.01 37.50 -62.51
C LYS A 4 7.22 36.27 -62.95
N LYS A 5 7.90 35.24 -63.43
CA LYS A 5 7.26 33.90 -63.67
C LYS A 5 6.82 33.33 -62.36
N GLY A 6 5.53 33.13 -62.17
CA GLY A 6 4.96 32.41 -61.06
C GLY A 6 5.14 30.88 -61.28
N PHE A 7 5.21 30.13 -60.22
CA PHE A 7 5.23 28.66 -60.28
C PHE A 7 3.94 28.12 -60.92
N THR A 8 4.09 27.13 -61.79
CA THR A 8 2.96 26.42 -62.35
C THR A 8 2.42 25.39 -61.34
N LEU A 9 1.13 25.03 -61.45
CA LEU A 9 0.50 24.03 -60.61
C LEU A 9 1.23 22.67 -60.66
N VAL A 10 1.81 22.32 -61.81
CA VAL A 10 2.56 21.08 -62.02
C VAL A 10 3.90 21.10 -61.30
N GLU A 11 4.62 22.26 -61.31
CA GLU A 11 5.87 22.41 -60.57
C GLU A 11 5.62 22.33 -59.07
N LEU A 12 4.54 22.91 -58.55
CA LEU A 12 4.15 22.80 -57.12
C LEU A 12 3.82 21.39 -56.76
N LEU A 13 3.07 20.67 -57.61
CA LEU A 13 2.72 19.25 -57.40
C LEU A 13 3.97 18.37 -57.37
N GLY A 14 4.95 18.63 -58.28
CA GLY A 14 6.22 17.91 -58.30
C GLY A 14 7.03 18.10 -57.02
N VAL A 15 7.06 19.31 -56.47
CA VAL A 15 7.71 19.61 -55.19
C VAL A 15 7.05 18.86 -54.05
N PHE A 16 5.70 18.80 -53.99
CA PHE A 16 5.00 18.05 -52.95
C PHE A 16 5.25 16.54 -53.04
N VAL A 17 5.33 15.97 -54.23
CA VAL A 17 5.64 14.54 -54.40
C VAL A 17 7.05 14.23 -53.92
N ILE A 18 8.04 15.07 -54.27
CA ILE A 18 9.42 14.89 -53.83
C ILE A 18 9.54 15.04 -52.30
N LEU A 19 8.89 16.03 -51.70
CA LEU A 19 8.84 16.23 -50.25
C LEU A 19 8.20 15.04 -49.55
N SER A 20 7.10 14.49 -50.09
CA SER A 20 6.44 13.32 -49.55
C SER A 20 7.32 12.08 -49.53
N ILE A 21 8.10 11.87 -50.62
CA ILE A 21 9.06 10.77 -50.71
C ILE A 21 10.20 10.96 -49.69
N ILE A 22 10.73 12.16 -49.55
CA ILE A 22 11.78 12.47 -48.57
C ILE A 22 11.28 12.21 -47.15
N VAL A 23 10.08 12.65 -46.80
CA VAL A 23 9.47 12.42 -45.48
C VAL A 23 9.28 10.95 -45.25
N LEU A 24 8.76 10.20 -46.23
CA LEU A 24 8.54 8.73 -46.09
C LEU A 24 9.83 7.95 -45.84
N VAL A 25 10.95 8.39 -46.43
CA VAL A 25 12.25 7.70 -46.25
C VAL A 25 12.96 8.16 -44.96
N THR A 26 12.88 9.44 -44.62
CA THR A 26 13.60 9.97 -43.44
C THR A 26 12.88 9.77 -42.11
N PHE A 27 11.55 9.68 -42.11
CA PHE A 27 10.76 9.53 -40.90
C PHE A 27 11.10 8.28 -40.09
N PRO A 28 11.24 7.08 -40.67
CA PRO A 28 11.65 5.87 -39.93
C PRO A 28 13.04 5.98 -39.31
N TYR A 29 13.99 6.64 -40.02
CA TYR A 29 15.35 6.87 -39.49
C TYR A 29 15.35 7.88 -38.34
N ALA A 30 14.58 8.96 -38.43
CA ALA A 30 14.47 9.95 -37.37
C ALA A 30 13.82 9.38 -36.13
N THR A 31 12.73 8.59 -36.26
CA THR A 31 12.07 7.92 -35.14
C THR A 31 12.94 6.84 -34.50
N GLY A 32 13.72 6.10 -35.30
CA GLY A 32 14.68 5.12 -34.80
C GLY A 32 15.82 5.75 -33.98
N LEU A 33 16.39 6.85 -34.45
CA LEU A 33 17.40 7.63 -33.74
C LEU A 33 16.86 8.20 -32.40
N LEU A 34 15.68 8.80 -32.43
CA LEU A 34 15.03 9.34 -31.23
C LEU A 34 14.71 8.25 -30.20
N ARG A 35 14.29 7.06 -30.64
CA ARG A 35 14.05 5.91 -29.77
C ARG A 35 15.34 5.40 -29.13
N ASN A 36 16.40 5.24 -29.91
CA ASN A 36 17.71 4.79 -29.41
C ASN A 36 18.31 5.78 -28.40
N THR A 37 18.13 7.09 -28.63
CA THR A 37 18.59 8.12 -27.69
C THR A 37 17.83 8.05 -26.37
N LYS A 38 16.49 7.92 -26.41
CA LYS A 38 15.66 7.78 -25.20
C LYS A 38 15.99 6.53 -24.41
N ASP A 39 16.22 5.41 -25.08
CA ASP A 39 16.60 4.15 -24.44
C ASP A 39 18.01 4.24 -23.80
N SER A 40 18.93 4.96 -24.43
CA SER A 40 20.27 5.22 -23.90
C SER A 40 20.22 6.15 -22.67
N GLU A 41 19.42 7.22 -22.71
CA GLU A 41 19.21 8.13 -21.57
C GLU A 41 18.61 7.37 -20.38
N TYR A 42 17.62 6.50 -20.63
CA TYR A 42 17.00 5.72 -19.58
C TYR A 42 17.95 4.69 -18.96
N LYS A 43 18.74 3.99 -19.75
CA LYS A 43 19.80 3.10 -19.26
C LYS A 43 20.84 3.85 -18.40
N GLY A 44 21.20 5.07 -18.81
CA GLY A 44 22.08 5.95 -18.01
C GLY A 44 21.45 6.33 -16.67
N PHE A 45 20.17 6.64 -16.67
CA PHE A 45 19.39 6.91 -15.47
C PHE A 45 19.37 5.70 -14.52
N GLU A 46 19.02 4.51 -15.02
CA GLU A 46 19.02 3.27 -14.21
C GLU A 46 20.41 2.96 -13.65
N LYS A 47 21.46 3.12 -14.46
CA LYS A 47 22.84 2.91 -14.02
C LYS A 47 23.21 3.81 -12.84
N ASN A 48 22.80 5.08 -12.87
CA ASN A 48 23.07 6.01 -11.77
C ASN A 48 22.32 5.59 -10.49
N LEU A 49 21.08 5.10 -10.60
CA LEU A 49 20.34 4.54 -9.48
C LEU A 49 21.04 3.33 -8.86
N PHE A 50 21.52 2.43 -9.69
CA PHE A 50 22.20 1.21 -9.24
C PHE A 50 23.52 1.51 -8.57
N LEU A 51 24.31 2.44 -9.10
CA LEU A 51 25.57 2.89 -8.46
C LEU A 51 25.31 3.58 -7.11
N ALA A 52 24.26 4.41 -7.02
CA ALA A 52 23.87 5.04 -5.77
C ALA A 52 23.45 3.98 -4.72
N THR A 53 22.70 2.95 -5.16
CA THR A 53 22.26 1.85 -4.31
C THR A 53 23.45 1.01 -3.83
N GLU A 54 24.38 0.68 -4.70
CA GLU A 54 25.59 -0.08 -4.38
C GLU A 54 26.42 0.68 -3.32
N ALA A 55 26.70 1.96 -3.54
CA ALA A 55 27.41 2.80 -2.60
C ALA A 55 26.69 2.90 -1.23
N TYR A 56 25.37 2.99 -1.22
CA TYR A 56 24.56 3.00 0.00
C TYR A 56 24.70 1.69 0.78
N ILE A 57 24.57 0.54 0.08
CA ILE A 57 24.73 -0.79 0.69
C ILE A 57 26.13 -0.95 1.28
N GLU A 58 27.18 -0.58 0.54
CA GLU A 58 28.57 -0.69 1.00
C GLU A 58 28.87 0.22 2.19
N SER A 59 28.24 1.39 2.28
CA SER A 59 28.40 2.32 3.41
C SER A 59 27.69 1.88 4.69
N ASN A 60 26.74 0.94 4.58
CA ASN A 60 25.91 0.47 5.69
C ASN A 60 26.18 -1.01 5.99
N SER A 61 26.98 -1.26 7.03
CA SER A 61 27.42 -2.62 7.40
C SER A 61 26.26 -3.54 7.79
N GLU A 62 25.17 -3.01 8.34
CA GLU A 62 23.98 -3.78 8.70
C GLU A 62 23.25 -4.25 7.44
N ILE A 63 23.06 -3.36 6.47
CA ILE A 63 22.43 -3.70 5.16
C ILE A 63 23.35 -4.63 4.38
N TYR A 64 24.65 -4.35 4.33
CA TYR A 64 25.63 -5.19 3.63
C TYR A 64 25.63 -6.63 4.15
N SER A 65 25.54 -6.82 5.47
CA SER A 65 25.50 -8.15 6.09
C SER A 65 24.28 -8.98 5.70
N GLN A 66 23.16 -8.34 5.35
CA GLN A 66 21.93 -9.04 4.91
C GLN A 66 22.14 -9.78 3.58
N PHE A 67 23.09 -9.32 2.75
CA PHE A 67 23.44 -9.97 1.48
C PHE A 67 24.54 -11.02 1.62
N SER A 68 24.69 -11.65 2.79
CA SER A 68 25.69 -12.72 3.01
C SER A 68 25.36 -14.01 2.21
N GLU A 69 24.09 -14.30 1.96
CA GLU A 69 23.65 -15.53 1.34
C GLU A 69 23.12 -15.33 -0.10
N ASN A 70 23.37 -16.31 -0.98
CA ASN A 70 22.80 -16.34 -2.33
C ASN A 70 21.26 -16.45 -2.27
N GLY A 71 20.59 -15.79 -3.18
CA GLY A 71 19.13 -15.76 -3.25
C GLY A 71 18.50 -14.70 -2.33
N THR A 72 19.30 -13.97 -1.53
CA THR A 72 18.79 -12.86 -0.73
C THR A 72 18.20 -11.78 -1.63
N ILE A 73 16.99 -11.35 -1.32
CA ILE A 73 16.29 -10.25 -1.98
C ILE A 73 15.98 -9.19 -0.94
N ASP A 74 16.39 -7.96 -1.21
CA ASP A 74 16.00 -6.79 -0.42
C ASP A 74 15.62 -5.63 -1.35
N TYR A 75 15.00 -4.59 -0.78
CA TYR A 75 14.53 -3.42 -1.50
C TYR A 75 15.06 -2.17 -0.81
N ILE A 76 15.80 -1.36 -1.56
CA ILE A 76 16.32 -0.07 -1.10
C ILE A 76 15.42 1.03 -1.63
N SER A 77 14.83 1.83 -0.75
CA SER A 77 13.90 2.88 -1.17
C SER A 77 14.64 4.05 -1.84
N ILE A 78 14.01 4.68 -2.81
CA ILE A 78 14.53 5.91 -3.42
C ILE A 78 14.62 7.01 -2.35
N SER A 79 13.67 7.07 -1.42
CA SER A 79 13.71 8.04 -0.32
C SER A 79 14.92 7.83 0.59
N ASP A 80 15.31 6.56 0.90
CA ASP A 80 16.52 6.30 1.70
C ASP A 80 17.80 6.79 1.00
N LEU A 81 17.90 6.57 -0.32
CA LEU A 81 19.02 7.05 -1.12
C LEU A 81 19.10 8.59 -1.14
N ILE A 82 17.95 9.28 -1.20
CA ILE A 82 17.87 10.75 -1.18
C ILE A 82 18.23 11.29 0.21
N GLU A 83 17.66 10.76 1.27
CA GLU A 83 17.89 11.24 2.64
C GLU A 83 19.33 11.02 3.10
N ASN A 84 19.93 9.90 2.69
CA ASN A 84 21.35 9.62 2.98
C ASN A 84 22.32 10.23 1.95
N GLN A 85 21.81 11.12 1.05
CA GLN A 85 22.61 11.90 0.10
C GLN A 85 23.32 11.09 -1.00
N PHE A 86 22.91 9.86 -1.24
CA PHE A 86 23.41 9.04 -2.36
C PHE A 86 22.71 9.37 -3.68
N LEU A 87 21.54 10.02 -3.61
CA LEU A 87 20.74 10.39 -4.78
C LEU A 87 20.19 11.81 -4.63
N SER A 88 20.10 12.53 -5.75
CA SER A 88 19.47 13.86 -5.76
C SER A 88 17.97 13.74 -5.98
N LYS A 89 17.16 14.40 -5.13
CA LYS A 89 15.71 14.54 -5.31
C LYS A 89 15.31 15.13 -6.67
N LYS A 90 16.15 16.03 -7.22
CA LYS A 90 15.94 16.69 -8.52
C LYS A 90 16.29 15.81 -9.73
N MET A 91 16.70 14.55 -9.49
CA MET A 91 16.96 13.61 -10.57
C MET A 91 15.69 13.38 -11.40
N THR A 92 15.77 13.59 -12.71
CA THR A 92 14.62 13.49 -13.60
C THR A 92 14.59 12.13 -14.29
N ASN A 93 13.45 11.46 -14.28
CA ASN A 93 13.23 10.24 -15.04
C ASN A 93 13.06 10.57 -16.52
N PRO A 94 13.92 10.07 -17.43
CA PRO A 94 13.88 10.40 -18.85
C PRO A 94 12.60 9.94 -19.57
N LYS A 95 11.92 8.90 -19.06
CA LYS A 95 10.67 8.40 -19.64
C LYS A 95 9.47 9.28 -19.30
N THR A 96 9.34 9.68 -18.03
CA THR A 96 8.18 10.44 -17.53
C THR A 96 8.40 11.96 -17.61
N LYS A 97 9.66 12.41 -17.73
CA LYS A 97 10.07 13.83 -17.66
C LYS A 97 9.70 14.51 -16.33
N THR A 98 9.46 13.74 -15.29
CA THR A 98 9.21 14.20 -13.93
C THR A 98 10.40 13.92 -13.03
N GLU A 99 10.47 14.56 -11.87
CA GLU A 99 11.40 14.17 -10.81
C GLU A 99 11.21 12.70 -10.44
N ILE A 100 12.27 12.08 -9.93
CA ILE A 100 12.22 10.68 -9.52
C ILE A 100 11.16 10.47 -8.44
N ASN A 101 10.41 9.37 -8.57
CA ASN A 101 9.40 9.02 -7.59
C ASN A 101 10.08 8.51 -6.30
N GLU A 102 9.99 9.30 -5.21
CA GLU A 102 10.55 8.95 -3.90
C GLU A 102 9.94 7.66 -3.33
N ASN A 103 8.71 7.31 -3.74
CA ASN A 103 8.04 6.07 -3.37
C ASN A 103 8.49 4.86 -4.22
N GLY A 104 9.41 5.04 -5.16
CA GLY A 104 10.04 3.96 -5.90
C GLY A 104 11.11 3.24 -5.06
N CYS A 105 11.62 2.13 -5.58
CA CYS A 105 12.69 1.37 -4.94
C CYS A 105 13.62 0.67 -5.95
N ILE A 106 14.76 0.25 -5.45
CA ILE A 106 15.66 -0.66 -6.16
C ILE A 106 15.56 -2.03 -5.49
N LYS A 107 15.05 -3.01 -6.23
CA LYS A 107 15.14 -4.41 -5.84
C LYS A 107 16.56 -4.89 -6.04
N VAL A 108 17.15 -5.41 -4.99
CA VAL A 108 18.51 -5.94 -4.96
C VAL A 108 18.43 -7.45 -4.75
N THR A 109 19.03 -8.21 -5.63
CA THR A 109 19.07 -9.69 -5.55
C THR A 109 20.50 -10.17 -5.58
N LYS A 110 20.93 -10.97 -4.61
CA LYS A 110 22.24 -11.61 -4.62
C LYS A 110 22.18 -12.93 -5.38
N ASN A 111 22.96 -13.04 -6.47
CA ASN A 111 23.11 -14.25 -7.26
C ASN A 111 24.60 -14.50 -7.55
N ASN A 112 25.12 -15.67 -7.18
CA ASN A 112 26.52 -16.07 -7.43
C ASN A 112 27.54 -14.99 -7.04
N ASP A 113 27.42 -14.49 -5.82
CA ASP A 113 28.24 -13.42 -5.22
C ASP A 113 28.17 -12.05 -5.92
N LYS A 114 27.21 -11.85 -6.81
CA LYS A 114 26.95 -10.56 -7.44
C LYS A 114 25.59 -10.02 -7.01
N LEU A 115 25.53 -8.70 -6.81
CA LEU A 115 24.27 -7.98 -6.62
C LEU A 115 23.70 -7.60 -8.00
N ASN A 116 22.43 -7.92 -8.21
CA ASN A 116 21.66 -7.53 -9.38
C ASN A 116 20.60 -6.53 -8.94
N TYR A 117 20.37 -5.50 -9.76
CA TYR A 117 19.52 -4.37 -9.44
C TYR A 117 18.38 -4.26 -10.45
N GLU A 118 17.18 -3.96 -9.97
CA GLU A 118 15.99 -3.69 -10.77
C GLU A 118 15.28 -2.46 -10.21
N TYR A 119 15.07 -1.43 -11.05
CA TYR A 119 14.36 -0.22 -10.65
C TYR A 119 12.84 -0.41 -10.77
N ILE A 120 12.13 -0.19 -9.68
CA ILE A 120 10.68 -0.23 -9.58
C ILE A 120 10.19 1.21 -9.38
N SER A 121 9.69 1.82 -10.44
CA SER A 121 9.36 3.25 -10.49
C SER A 121 8.05 3.63 -9.81
N GLU A 122 7.12 2.69 -9.70
CA GLU A 122 5.79 2.94 -9.14
C GLU A 122 5.62 2.15 -7.86
N GLY A 123 5.68 2.86 -6.75
CA GLY A 123 5.10 2.60 -5.44
C GLY A 123 4.75 1.17 -5.01
N ASP A 124 5.36 0.17 -5.61
CA ASP A 124 5.23 -1.25 -5.26
C ASP A 124 6.34 -1.68 -4.29
N PHE A 125 6.92 -0.67 -3.58
CA PHE A 125 7.99 -0.91 -2.64
C PHE A 125 7.61 -2.02 -1.67
N GLY A 126 8.04 -3.22 -1.99
CA GLY A 126 7.88 -4.37 -1.12
C GLY A 126 6.46 -4.87 -0.89
N LEU A 127 5.41 -4.33 -1.57
CA LEU A 127 4.04 -4.85 -1.39
C LEU A 127 3.93 -6.32 -1.81
N SER A 128 4.64 -6.73 -2.86
CA SER A 128 4.74 -8.13 -3.28
C SER A 128 5.49 -9.03 -2.28
N GLN A 129 6.21 -8.46 -1.33
CA GLN A 129 6.91 -9.21 -0.28
C GLN A 129 6.02 -9.57 0.90
N TYR A 130 4.93 -8.80 1.13
CA TYR A 130 3.97 -9.17 2.17
C TYR A 130 3.40 -10.56 1.90
N THR A 131 2.91 -11.19 2.94
CA THR A 131 2.19 -12.45 2.80
C THR A 131 0.98 -12.23 1.90
N THR A 132 0.90 -12.96 0.78
CA THR A 132 -0.18 -12.82 -0.22
C THR A 132 -1.16 -13.99 -0.19
N GLU A 133 -0.79 -15.10 0.41
CA GLU A 133 -1.68 -16.25 0.54
C GLU A 133 -2.90 -15.90 1.40
N SER A 134 -4.10 -16.08 0.82
CA SER A 134 -5.38 -15.75 1.45
C SER A 134 -5.56 -14.25 1.79
N LEU A 135 -4.78 -13.36 1.17
CA LEU A 135 -4.90 -11.92 1.30
C LEU A 135 -6.14 -11.44 0.54
N LEU A 136 -7.13 -10.91 1.26
CA LEU A 136 -8.36 -10.37 0.70
C LEU A 136 -8.23 -8.88 0.35
N SER A 137 -7.62 -8.11 1.23
CA SER A 137 -7.45 -6.67 1.05
C SER A 137 -6.09 -6.21 1.55
N LEU A 138 -5.49 -5.29 0.81
CA LEU A 138 -4.28 -4.57 1.18
C LEU A 138 -4.44 -3.11 0.76
N TYR A 139 -4.41 -2.21 1.72
CA TYR A 139 -4.44 -0.76 1.52
C TYR A 139 -3.15 -0.15 2.05
N ASP A 140 -2.62 0.80 1.29
CA ASP A 140 -1.36 1.47 1.56
C ASP A 140 -1.52 2.98 1.37
N SER A 141 -1.22 3.75 2.40
CA SER A 141 -1.38 5.20 2.40
C SER A 141 -0.45 5.95 1.42
N TYR A 142 0.63 5.33 0.97
CA TYR A 142 1.46 5.91 -0.09
C TYR A 142 0.77 5.91 -1.46
N LYS A 143 -0.33 5.18 -1.61
CA LYS A 143 -1.18 5.23 -2.81
C LYS A 143 -2.26 6.29 -2.63
N GLN A 144 -2.20 7.31 -3.49
CA GLN A 144 -3.20 8.38 -3.48
C GLN A 144 -4.61 7.82 -3.68
N PRO A 145 -5.61 8.26 -2.90
CA PRO A 145 -7.00 7.96 -3.17
C PRO A 145 -7.43 8.40 -4.57
N ILE A 146 -8.27 7.61 -5.21
CA ILE A 146 -8.81 7.90 -6.55
C ILE A 146 -10.19 8.51 -6.36
N THR A 147 -10.45 9.66 -6.96
CA THR A 147 -11.77 10.31 -6.94
C THR A 147 -12.49 10.13 -8.28
N THR A 148 -13.70 9.56 -8.23
CA THR A 148 -14.56 9.37 -9.39
C THR A 148 -15.96 9.85 -9.05
N ASN A 149 -16.55 10.74 -9.86
CA ASN A 149 -17.89 11.32 -9.64
C ASN A 149 -18.10 11.88 -8.22
N GLY A 150 -17.08 12.58 -7.67
CA GLY A 150 -17.15 13.18 -6.34
C GLY A 150 -17.00 12.21 -5.17
N THR A 151 -16.76 10.93 -5.41
CA THR A 151 -16.52 9.91 -4.38
C THR A 151 -15.07 9.46 -4.43
N SER A 152 -14.42 9.40 -3.27
CA SER A 152 -13.02 8.97 -3.14
C SER A 152 -12.91 7.52 -2.70
N TYR A 153 -11.91 6.83 -3.23
CA TYR A 153 -11.68 5.40 -2.99
C TYR A 153 -10.20 5.12 -2.77
N LEU A 154 -9.89 4.17 -1.87
CA LEU A 154 -8.59 3.49 -1.82
C LEU A 154 -8.63 2.28 -2.75
N LYS A 155 -7.60 2.13 -3.57
CA LYS A 155 -7.43 0.92 -4.38
C LYS A 155 -7.01 -0.25 -3.50
N ASN A 156 -7.72 -1.37 -3.62
CA ASN A 156 -7.26 -2.64 -3.05
C ASN A 156 -6.08 -3.17 -3.88
N LEU A 157 -4.95 -3.38 -3.23
CA LEU A 157 -3.70 -3.84 -3.84
C LEU A 157 -3.56 -5.37 -3.80
N SER A 158 -4.54 -6.10 -3.23
CA SER A 158 -4.60 -7.56 -3.31
C SER A 158 -4.94 -8.00 -4.73
N ILE A 159 -4.22 -9.00 -5.24
CA ILE A 159 -4.42 -9.56 -6.59
C ILE A 159 -5.52 -10.64 -6.63
N VAL A 160 -6.04 -11.07 -5.48
CA VAL A 160 -6.98 -12.20 -5.34
C VAL A 160 -8.38 -11.77 -4.91
N SER A 161 -8.65 -10.47 -4.77
CA SER A 161 -9.92 -9.97 -4.26
C SER A 161 -10.89 -9.54 -5.36
N ASP A 162 -12.17 -9.88 -5.19
CA ASP A 162 -13.26 -9.33 -5.99
C ASP A 162 -13.58 -7.86 -5.63
N GLU A 163 -13.19 -7.42 -4.41
CA GLU A 163 -13.36 -6.04 -3.93
C GLU A 163 -12.15 -5.20 -4.34
N THR A 164 -12.29 -4.45 -5.44
CA THR A 164 -11.17 -3.71 -6.04
C THR A 164 -10.92 -2.35 -5.41
N MET A 165 -11.94 -1.76 -4.77
CA MET A 165 -11.88 -0.41 -4.20
C MET A 165 -12.65 -0.33 -2.88
N ALA A 166 -12.10 0.42 -1.92
CA ALA A 166 -12.75 0.75 -0.66
C ALA A 166 -13.15 2.23 -0.65
N GLN A 167 -14.42 2.52 -0.35
CA GLN A 167 -14.94 3.89 -0.36
C GLN A 167 -14.50 4.65 0.89
N LEU A 168 -13.93 5.85 0.70
CA LEU A 168 -13.70 6.82 1.77
C LEU A 168 -14.99 7.58 2.05
N ARG A 169 -15.35 7.69 3.34
CA ARG A 169 -16.52 8.41 3.83
C ARG A 169 -16.13 9.35 4.95
N GLY A 170 -16.71 10.54 5.00
CA GLY A 170 -16.45 11.58 6.00
C GLY A 170 -15.22 12.44 5.70
N PHE A 171 -14.27 11.96 4.91
CA PHE A 171 -12.97 12.61 4.70
C PHE A 171 -13.07 13.97 3.99
N ASP A 172 -12.68 15.01 4.69
CA ASP A 172 -12.53 16.34 4.10
C ASP A 172 -11.11 16.58 3.51
N ASN A 173 -10.04 16.00 4.07
CA ASN A 173 -8.65 16.08 3.57
C ASN A 173 -7.71 15.14 4.34
N GLY A 174 -8.12 13.93 4.71
CA GLY A 174 -7.36 13.04 5.59
C GLY A 174 -6.05 12.47 5.00
N TRP A 175 -5.88 12.49 3.67
CA TRP A 175 -4.66 11.94 3.05
C TRP A 175 -3.54 12.98 2.92
N ASN A 176 -2.36 12.69 3.48
CA ASN A 176 -1.21 13.60 3.48
C ASN A 176 0.05 13.04 2.80
N LYS A 177 -0.09 12.03 1.95
CA LYS A 177 0.97 11.30 1.23
C LYS A 177 1.73 10.24 2.05
N GLU A 178 1.76 10.35 3.37
CA GLU A 178 2.45 9.38 4.24
C GLU A 178 1.49 8.49 5.01
N TYR A 179 0.33 9.01 5.37
CA TYR A 179 -0.72 8.29 6.08
C TYR A 179 -2.11 8.85 5.75
N LEU A 180 -3.13 8.08 6.02
CA LEU A 180 -4.51 8.51 6.00
C LEU A 180 -4.93 8.82 7.45
N SER A 181 -5.36 10.05 7.69
CA SER A 181 -5.78 10.52 9.01
C SER A 181 -7.29 10.43 9.15
N PHE A 182 -7.75 9.93 10.29
CA PHE A 182 -9.15 9.81 10.67
C PHE A 182 -9.38 10.71 11.87
N ASP A 183 -10.34 11.63 11.79
CA ASP A 183 -10.60 12.66 12.81
C ASP A 183 -11.33 12.12 14.07
N GLY A 184 -11.85 10.90 13.97
CA GLY A 184 -12.62 10.27 15.05
C GLY A 184 -14.05 10.80 15.20
N VAL A 185 -14.61 11.37 14.14
CA VAL A 185 -16.01 11.87 14.11
C VAL A 185 -16.86 10.98 13.18
N ASP A 186 -16.53 10.92 11.89
CA ASP A 186 -17.28 10.18 10.88
C ASP A 186 -16.41 9.61 9.75
N ASP A 187 -15.10 9.81 9.83
CA ASP A 187 -14.15 9.26 8.87
C ASP A 187 -14.11 7.73 8.92
N ASN A 188 -14.27 7.10 7.78
CA ASN A 188 -14.00 5.67 7.62
C ASN A 188 -13.76 5.26 6.16
N VAL A 189 -13.17 4.08 5.99
CA VAL A 189 -12.98 3.43 4.70
C VAL A 189 -13.82 2.15 4.67
N GLU A 190 -14.87 2.13 3.85
CA GLU A 190 -15.72 0.95 3.67
C GLU A 190 -15.03 -0.08 2.78
N VAL A 191 -14.58 -1.19 3.37
CA VAL A 191 -13.78 -2.24 2.73
C VAL A 191 -14.64 -3.28 1.99
N GLY A 192 -15.85 -3.56 2.49
CA GLY A 192 -16.74 -4.57 1.90
C GLY A 192 -16.90 -5.82 2.74
N TYR A 193 -17.08 -6.97 2.09
CA TYR A 193 -17.21 -8.32 2.68
C TYR A 193 -18.42 -8.53 3.60
N LYS A 194 -19.57 -7.96 3.25
CA LYS A 194 -20.85 -8.25 3.93
C LYS A 194 -21.19 -9.74 3.85
N ASN A 195 -21.70 -10.28 4.96
CA ASN A 195 -22.16 -11.68 5.06
C ASN A 195 -21.09 -12.72 4.69
N ARG A 196 -19.79 -12.32 4.70
CA ARG A 196 -18.72 -13.26 4.40
C ARG A 196 -18.45 -14.16 5.57
N GLU A 197 -18.40 -15.45 5.33
CA GLU A 197 -17.96 -16.46 6.28
C GLU A 197 -16.44 -16.61 6.26
N PHE A 198 -15.85 -16.81 7.43
CA PHE A 198 -14.41 -17.00 7.62
C PHE A 198 -14.15 -18.35 8.27
N SER A 199 -14.46 -19.43 7.53
CA SER A 199 -14.36 -20.82 8.01
C SER A 199 -12.93 -21.27 8.31
N ASN A 200 -11.93 -20.71 7.63
CA ASN A 200 -10.51 -21.05 7.79
C ASN A 200 -9.76 -20.10 8.74
N GLY A 201 -10.52 -19.29 9.50
CA GLY A 201 -9.96 -18.26 10.36
C GLY A 201 -9.85 -16.90 9.68
N ILE A 202 -9.28 -15.93 10.39
CA ILE A 202 -9.18 -14.55 9.93
C ILE A 202 -7.94 -13.88 10.51
N THR A 203 -7.38 -12.93 9.79
CA THR A 203 -6.36 -11.99 10.27
C THR A 203 -6.72 -10.58 9.87
N PHE A 204 -6.75 -9.69 10.86
CA PHE A 204 -6.73 -8.23 10.68
C PHE A 204 -5.33 -7.73 11.03
N GLU A 205 -4.73 -6.95 10.16
CA GLU A 205 -3.42 -6.33 10.38
C GLU A 205 -3.44 -4.87 9.95
N ILE A 206 -2.97 -3.96 10.82
CA ILE A 206 -2.98 -2.52 10.57
C ILE A 206 -1.73 -1.86 11.12
N VAL A 207 -1.14 -0.95 10.33
CA VAL A 207 -0.11 -0.01 10.79
C VAL A 207 -0.81 1.28 11.17
N VAL A 208 -0.84 1.57 12.45
CA VAL A 208 -1.69 2.61 13.04
C VAL A 208 -0.97 3.40 14.12
N LYS A 209 -1.30 4.69 14.23
CA LYS A 209 -0.99 5.55 15.37
C LYS A 209 -2.31 6.04 15.97
N ILE A 210 -2.49 5.90 17.28
CA ILE A 210 -3.65 6.41 18.01
C ILE A 210 -3.31 7.84 18.43
N ASN A 211 -4.04 8.83 17.89
CA ASN A 211 -3.79 10.25 18.16
C ASN A 211 -4.44 10.70 19.47
N GLU A 212 -5.61 10.12 19.81
CA GLU A 212 -6.37 10.46 21.00
C GLU A 212 -6.99 9.21 21.62
N ILE A 213 -6.93 9.13 22.96
CA ILE A 213 -7.66 8.12 23.75
C ILE A 213 -8.98 8.74 24.18
N LYS A 214 -10.07 8.34 23.52
CA LYS A 214 -11.41 8.78 23.89
C LYS A 214 -11.93 8.03 25.12
N THR A 215 -12.92 8.62 25.78
CA THR A 215 -13.63 8.00 26.92
C THR A 215 -14.50 6.82 26.52
N THR A 216 -14.77 6.65 25.21
CA THR A 216 -15.50 5.54 24.61
C THR A 216 -14.56 4.63 23.86
N SER A 217 -15.01 3.41 23.53
CA SER A 217 -14.25 2.52 22.62
C SER A 217 -14.08 3.18 21.24
N GLN A 218 -12.94 2.89 20.62
CA GLN A 218 -12.62 3.29 19.26
C GLN A 218 -12.34 2.02 18.46
N GLU A 219 -12.89 1.93 17.27
CA GLU A 219 -12.79 0.75 16.40
C GLU A 219 -11.93 1.12 15.19
N PHE A 220 -10.88 0.32 14.94
CA PHE A 220 -9.89 0.65 13.94
C PHE A 220 -10.12 -0.07 12.63
N PHE A 221 -10.45 -1.37 12.71
CA PHE A 221 -10.56 -2.22 11.54
C PHE A 221 -11.45 -3.42 11.82
N GLY A 222 -12.66 -3.44 11.29
CA GLY A 222 -13.61 -4.53 11.48
C GLY A 222 -15.07 -4.15 11.25
N ASN A 223 -16.00 -4.92 11.85
CA ASN A 223 -17.45 -4.72 11.82
C ASN A 223 -18.13 -5.37 13.04
N TRP A 224 -19.02 -4.64 13.74
CA TRP A 224 -19.48 -5.05 15.09
C TRP A 224 -21.01 -5.04 15.28
N GLU A 225 -21.82 -5.30 14.31
CA GLU A 225 -23.30 -5.27 14.43
C GLU A 225 -23.90 -6.57 15.02
N GLY A 226 -23.44 -6.98 16.23
CA GLY A 226 -23.83 -8.25 16.84
C GLY A 226 -23.37 -9.47 16.08
N ALA A 227 -22.28 -9.33 15.34
CA ALA A 227 -21.63 -10.29 14.48
C ALA A 227 -20.23 -9.77 14.13
N GLY A 228 -19.43 -10.51 13.35
CA GLY A 228 -18.11 -10.08 12.91
C GLY A 228 -17.15 -9.79 14.05
N GLY A 229 -16.44 -8.68 13.98
CA GLY A 229 -15.44 -8.22 14.95
C GLY A 229 -14.23 -7.59 14.28
N GLY A 230 -13.15 -7.37 15.02
CA GLY A 230 -11.93 -6.75 14.52
C GLY A 230 -11.04 -6.16 15.61
N LEU A 231 -10.23 -5.18 15.22
CA LEU A 231 -9.26 -4.48 16.07
C LEU A 231 -9.80 -3.13 16.53
N GLY A 232 -9.62 -2.82 17.80
CA GLY A 232 -10.03 -1.54 18.39
C GLY A 232 -9.26 -1.21 19.64
N TYR A 233 -9.63 -0.06 20.25
CA TYR A 233 -9.09 0.46 21.49
C TYR A 233 -10.20 0.71 22.49
N ASN A 234 -10.06 0.27 23.72
CA ASN A 234 -11.02 0.56 24.78
C ASN A 234 -10.55 1.69 25.69
N ASN A 235 -11.50 2.32 26.38
CA ASN A 235 -11.26 3.44 27.31
C ASN A 235 -10.44 3.08 28.56
N SER A 236 -10.16 1.80 28.79
CA SER A 236 -9.30 1.34 29.90
C SER A 236 -7.83 1.17 29.50
N GLY A 237 -7.41 1.72 28.35
CA GLY A 237 -6.00 1.80 27.95
C GLY A 237 -5.48 0.59 27.18
N GLY A 238 -6.35 -0.25 26.64
CA GLY A 238 -5.95 -1.43 25.93
C GLY A 238 -6.44 -1.53 24.50
N ILE A 239 -5.57 -1.99 23.59
CA ILE A 239 -6.01 -2.49 22.29
C ILE A 239 -6.63 -3.87 22.45
N TYR A 240 -7.60 -4.17 21.62
CA TYR A 240 -8.26 -5.46 21.61
C TYR A 240 -8.43 -6.00 20.19
N PHE A 241 -8.49 -7.33 20.12
CA PHE A 241 -9.05 -8.07 19.01
C PHE A 241 -10.23 -8.87 19.52
N ASN A 242 -11.40 -8.69 18.93
CA ASN A 242 -12.59 -9.43 19.32
C ASN A 242 -13.33 -9.99 18.10
N LEU A 243 -14.06 -11.09 18.32
CA LEU A 243 -14.89 -11.74 17.31
C LEU A 243 -16.20 -12.21 17.98
N TYR A 244 -17.32 -11.98 17.30
CA TYR A 244 -18.60 -12.53 17.71
C TYR A 244 -18.68 -14.01 17.32
N LEU A 245 -18.84 -14.87 18.31
CA LEU A 245 -18.84 -16.31 18.16
C LEU A 245 -20.25 -16.90 18.31
N VAL A 246 -20.60 -17.83 17.44
CA VAL A 246 -21.97 -18.34 17.29
C VAL A 246 -22.45 -19.07 18.55
N SER A 247 -21.69 -20.05 19.04
CA SER A 247 -22.09 -20.85 20.21
C SER A 247 -22.00 -20.06 21.49
N LYS A 248 -21.01 -19.15 21.59
CA LYS A 248 -20.86 -18.19 22.70
C LYS A 248 -21.99 -17.17 22.75
N LYS A 249 -22.67 -16.89 21.64
CA LYS A 249 -23.68 -15.82 21.48
C LYS A 249 -23.19 -14.45 21.94
N GLY A 250 -21.91 -14.13 21.66
CA GLY A 250 -21.27 -12.90 22.09
C GLY A 250 -19.83 -12.79 21.63
N TYR A 251 -19.21 -11.67 21.98
CA TYR A 251 -17.82 -11.42 21.64
C TYR A 251 -16.86 -12.20 22.57
N ALA A 252 -15.90 -12.90 21.95
CA ALA A 252 -14.66 -13.27 22.60
C ALA A 252 -13.65 -12.16 22.37
N THR A 253 -12.79 -11.86 23.35
CA THR A 253 -11.87 -10.73 23.29
C THR A 253 -10.51 -11.11 23.84
N VAL A 254 -9.46 -10.92 23.06
CA VAL A 254 -8.07 -10.92 23.51
C VAL A 254 -7.55 -9.48 23.47
N LYS A 255 -6.77 -9.06 24.48
CA LYS A 255 -6.32 -7.66 24.62
C LYS A 255 -4.91 -7.54 25.15
N THR A 256 -4.30 -6.37 24.87
CA THR A 256 -3.02 -5.94 25.44
C THR A 256 -2.97 -4.42 25.51
N THR A 257 -1.91 -3.86 26.07
CA THR A 257 -1.74 -2.40 26.22
C THR A 257 -0.69 -1.87 25.27
N ILE A 258 -0.87 -0.63 24.80
CA ILE A 258 0.11 0.20 24.08
C ILE A 258 0.05 1.63 24.57
N SER A 259 1.07 2.43 24.28
CA SER A 259 1.05 3.88 24.51
C SER A 259 0.49 4.59 23.27
N PRO A 260 -0.28 5.68 23.44
CA PRO A 260 -0.74 6.48 22.30
C PRO A 260 0.40 7.29 21.67
N ASN A 261 0.13 7.93 20.54
CA ASN A 261 1.04 8.82 19.80
C ASN A 261 2.33 8.15 19.29
N ALA A 262 2.34 6.82 19.16
CA ALA A 262 3.40 6.06 18.49
C ALA A 262 2.80 5.16 17.40
N TRP A 263 3.60 4.84 16.40
CA TRP A 263 3.22 3.91 15.34
C TRP A 263 3.38 2.47 15.79
N TYR A 264 2.39 1.65 15.48
CA TYR A 264 2.41 0.20 15.76
C TYR A 264 1.87 -0.57 14.58
N THR A 265 2.45 -1.74 14.31
CA THR A 265 1.77 -2.80 13.57
C THR A 265 0.99 -3.64 14.58
N ILE A 266 -0.34 -3.61 14.48
CA ILE A 266 -1.24 -4.40 15.32
C ILE A 266 -1.84 -5.50 14.47
N THR A 267 -1.75 -6.76 14.95
CA THR A 267 -2.30 -7.93 14.24
C THR A 267 -3.17 -8.73 15.20
N GLY A 268 -4.40 -9.02 14.77
CA GLY A 268 -5.31 -9.94 15.44
C GLY A 268 -5.54 -11.18 14.58
N THR A 269 -5.36 -12.38 15.11
CA THR A 269 -5.56 -13.63 14.37
C THR A 269 -6.52 -14.58 15.11
N TYR A 270 -7.29 -15.33 14.33
CA TYR A 270 -8.10 -16.45 14.82
C TYR A 270 -7.98 -17.64 13.86
N ASP A 271 -7.62 -18.81 14.39
CA ASP A 271 -7.39 -20.06 13.64
C ASP A 271 -8.50 -21.12 13.83
N GLY A 272 -9.63 -20.74 14.43
CA GLY A 272 -10.71 -21.67 14.81
C GLY A 272 -10.54 -22.28 16.19
N SER A 273 -9.39 -22.11 16.85
CA SER A 273 -9.06 -22.68 18.15
C SER A 273 -8.41 -21.69 19.11
N ASN A 274 -7.76 -20.66 18.60
CA ASN A 274 -7.06 -19.64 19.39
C ASN A 274 -7.26 -18.26 18.80
N MET A 275 -7.59 -17.30 19.65
CA MET A 275 -7.50 -15.88 19.34
C MET A 275 -6.18 -15.31 19.86
N LYS A 276 -5.46 -14.57 19.04
CA LYS A 276 -4.16 -14.00 19.39
C LYS A 276 -4.09 -12.54 18.99
N ILE A 277 -3.37 -11.74 19.78
CA ILE A 277 -3.04 -10.35 19.47
C ILE A 277 -1.53 -10.13 19.50
N TYR A 278 -1.05 -9.46 18.47
CA TYR A 278 0.37 -9.15 18.28
C TYR A 278 0.55 -7.64 18.18
N VAL A 279 1.67 -7.16 18.67
CA VAL A 279 2.13 -5.78 18.52
C VAL A 279 3.56 -5.81 18.02
N ASN A 280 3.81 -5.13 16.93
CA ASN A 280 5.14 -5.05 16.31
C ASN A 280 5.77 -6.43 16.05
N GLY A 281 4.96 -7.34 15.51
CA GLY A 281 5.39 -8.69 15.16
C GLY A 281 5.51 -9.66 16.33
N GLU A 282 5.33 -9.21 17.57
CA GLU A 282 5.44 -10.04 18.78
C GLU A 282 4.08 -10.43 19.34
N LEU A 283 3.91 -11.72 19.71
CA LEU A 283 2.72 -12.18 20.42
C LEU A 283 2.63 -11.54 21.81
N LYS A 284 1.55 -10.82 22.08
CA LYS A 284 1.32 -10.16 23.36
C LYS A 284 0.32 -10.90 24.25
N ASN A 285 -0.68 -11.53 23.63
CA ASN A 285 -1.66 -12.32 24.38
C ASN A 285 -2.34 -13.35 23.48
N SER A 286 -2.86 -14.42 24.09
CA SER A 286 -3.59 -15.49 23.41
C SER A 286 -4.66 -16.07 24.34
N ILE A 287 -5.82 -16.38 23.79
CA ILE A 287 -6.88 -17.11 24.49
C ILE A 287 -7.29 -18.35 23.68
N PRO A 288 -7.41 -19.53 24.30
CA PRO A 288 -7.97 -20.71 23.66
C PRO A 288 -9.49 -20.54 23.57
N ILE A 289 -10.04 -20.60 22.38
CA ILE A 289 -11.49 -20.62 22.15
C ILE A 289 -11.75 -21.21 20.77
N SER A 290 -12.62 -22.23 20.73
CA SER A 290 -13.00 -22.89 19.49
C SER A 290 -14.48 -22.69 19.24
N ASP A 291 -14.81 -21.96 18.18
CA ASP A 291 -16.19 -21.64 17.79
C ASP A 291 -16.21 -21.07 16.35
N THR A 292 -17.39 -20.92 15.79
CA THR A 292 -17.57 -20.32 14.46
C THR A 292 -17.77 -18.81 14.57
N ILE A 293 -17.11 -18.03 13.70
CA ILE A 293 -17.34 -16.58 13.60
C ILE A 293 -18.70 -16.34 12.97
N LYS A 294 -19.53 -15.53 13.61
CA LYS A 294 -20.80 -15.10 13.02
C LYS A 294 -20.56 -14.06 11.93
N ALA A 295 -20.98 -14.37 10.71
CA ALA A 295 -20.87 -13.44 9.59
C ALA A 295 -21.67 -12.14 9.85
N SER A 296 -21.07 -10.98 9.54
CA SER A 296 -21.69 -9.68 9.80
C SER A 296 -22.51 -9.21 8.61
N PRO A 297 -23.72 -8.64 8.84
CA PRO A 297 -24.55 -8.07 7.77
C PRO A 297 -24.06 -6.71 7.26
N VAL A 298 -23.04 -6.12 7.88
CA VAL A 298 -22.45 -4.86 7.45
C VAL A 298 -21.03 -5.06 6.93
N SER A 299 -20.55 -4.11 6.12
CA SER A 299 -19.19 -4.12 5.58
C SER A 299 -18.16 -4.10 6.67
N ILE A 300 -16.99 -4.71 6.43
CA ILE A 300 -15.78 -4.40 7.17
C ILE A 300 -15.36 -2.97 6.82
N ALA A 301 -14.95 -2.19 7.81
CA ALA A 301 -14.43 -0.85 7.61
C ALA A 301 -13.17 -0.57 8.43
N ILE A 302 -12.45 0.48 8.04
CA ILE A 302 -11.31 1.03 8.77
C ILE A 302 -11.73 2.40 9.30
N GLY A 303 -11.35 2.75 10.54
CA GLY A 303 -11.61 4.03 11.18
C GLY A 303 -12.86 4.12 12.04
N GLY A 304 -13.71 3.08 12.04
CA GLY A 304 -14.91 3.02 12.87
C GLY A 304 -15.81 1.83 12.51
N ASN A 305 -16.86 1.63 13.30
CA ASN A 305 -17.83 0.57 13.04
C ASN A 305 -18.91 1.07 12.06
N PRO A 306 -19.00 0.49 10.86
CA PRO A 306 -20.07 0.83 9.93
C PRO A 306 -21.40 0.26 10.43
N THR A 307 -22.42 1.07 10.40
CA THR A 307 -23.80 0.66 10.73
C THR A 307 -24.78 1.32 9.75
N VAL A 308 -26.02 0.87 9.79
CA VAL A 308 -27.10 1.45 9.01
C VAL A 308 -28.21 1.85 9.96
N ASN A 309 -28.64 3.10 9.92
CA ASN A 309 -29.75 3.55 10.75
C ASN A 309 -31.08 2.94 10.29
N SER A 310 -32.15 3.15 11.07
CA SER A 310 -33.48 2.63 10.75
C SER A 310 -34.06 3.11 9.41
N SER A 311 -33.52 4.19 8.86
CA SER A 311 -33.88 4.72 7.53
C SER A 311 -33.01 4.20 6.40
N GLY A 312 -32.10 3.26 6.67
CA GLY A 312 -31.19 2.69 5.68
C GLY A 312 -29.95 3.54 5.37
N ASN A 313 -29.74 4.65 6.10
CA ASN A 313 -28.59 5.52 5.89
C ASN A 313 -27.35 4.98 6.60
N TYR A 314 -26.21 5.02 5.90
CA TYR A 314 -24.92 4.68 6.45
C TYR A 314 -24.54 5.61 7.62
N LYS A 315 -24.00 5.02 8.66
CA LYS A 315 -23.52 5.71 9.84
C LYS A 315 -22.27 5.02 10.39
N VAL A 316 -21.40 5.76 11.02
CA VAL A 316 -20.24 5.24 11.76
C VAL A 316 -20.47 5.38 13.24
N THR A 317 -20.16 4.34 14.00
CA THR A 317 -20.15 4.36 15.47
C THR A 317 -18.74 4.02 15.95
N ASN A 318 -18.40 4.48 17.16
CA ASN A 318 -17.08 4.31 17.76
C ASN A 318 -15.90 4.73 16.86
N PRO A 319 -15.98 5.91 16.18
CA PRO A 319 -14.94 6.32 15.25
C PRO A 319 -13.60 6.53 15.97
N GLY A 320 -12.53 6.04 15.34
CA GLY A 320 -11.17 6.15 15.82
C GLY A 320 -10.52 7.47 15.42
N ASN A 321 -9.88 8.18 16.35
CA ASN A 321 -8.95 9.27 16.04
C ASN A 321 -7.57 8.66 15.85
N ILE A 322 -7.27 8.29 14.61
CA ILE A 322 -6.10 7.50 14.25
C ILE A 322 -5.46 7.99 12.95
N ASP A 323 -4.18 7.71 12.79
CA ASP A 323 -3.50 7.74 11.50
C ASP A 323 -3.19 6.32 11.05
N MET A 324 -3.42 6.01 9.78
CA MET A 324 -3.17 4.68 9.20
C MET A 324 -2.14 4.76 8.07
N LYS A 325 -1.15 3.87 8.08
CA LYS A 325 -0.21 3.69 6.96
C LYS A 325 -0.55 2.49 6.08
N ARG A 326 -0.97 1.38 6.68
CA ARG A 326 -1.36 0.15 5.97
C ARG A 326 -2.47 -0.59 6.71
N ALA A 327 -3.35 -1.24 5.97
CA ALA A 327 -4.29 -2.21 6.51
C ALA A 327 -4.37 -3.43 5.58
N ALA A 328 -4.42 -4.63 6.17
CA ALA A 328 -4.53 -5.89 5.44
C ALA A 328 -5.51 -6.85 6.13
N LEU A 329 -6.32 -7.53 5.31
CA LEU A 329 -7.27 -8.54 5.73
C LEU A 329 -6.95 -9.87 5.07
N TYR A 330 -6.91 -10.94 5.86
CA TYR A 330 -6.67 -12.30 5.36
C TYR A 330 -7.81 -13.22 5.76
N SER A 331 -8.16 -14.19 4.90
CA SER A 331 -9.18 -15.22 5.17
C SER A 331 -8.61 -16.47 5.85
N ARG A 332 -7.52 -16.33 6.60
CA ARG A 332 -6.93 -17.33 7.50
C ARG A 332 -6.16 -16.66 8.62
N ALA A 333 -5.80 -17.43 9.63
CA ALA A 333 -4.80 -16.98 10.59
C ALA A 333 -3.40 -16.98 9.95
N LEU A 334 -2.67 -15.88 10.09
CA LEU A 334 -1.25 -15.83 9.76
C LEU A 334 -0.44 -16.53 10.85
N THR A 335 0.65 -17.17 10.45
CA THR A 335 1.66 -17.73 11.35
C THR A 335 2.51 -16.63 11.99
N GLN A 336 3.18 -16.93 13.10
CA GLN A 336 4.13 -16.02 13.75
C GLN A 336 5.22 -15.53 12.78
N SER A 337 5.73 -16.42 11.94
CA SER A 337 6.77 -16.09 10.94
C SER A 337 6.28 -15.08 9.91
N GLU A 338 5.06 -15.25 9.41
CA GLU A 338 4.43 -14.33 8.45
C GLU A 338 4.16 -12.96 9.08
N ILE A 339 3.68 -12.92 10.32
CA ILE A 339 3.43 -11.68 11.06
C ILE A 339 4.75 -10.94 11.31
N THR A 340 5.80 -11.64 11.72
CA THR A 340 7.13 -11.05 11.92
C THR A 340 7.71 -10.53 10.61
N LYS A 341 7.54 -11.29 9.52
CA LYS A 341 7.96 -10.86 8.18
C LYS A 341 7.23 -9.58 7.75
N ASN A 342 5.90 -9.54 7.88
CA ASN A 342 5.10 -8.37 7.53
C ASN A 342 5.52 -7.14 8.36
N TYR A 343 5.71 -7.29 9.67
CA TYR A 343 6.19 -6.21 10.53
C TYR A 343 7.57 -5.67 10.12
N ASN A 344 8.52 -6.55 9.80
CA ASN A 344 9.85 -6.12 9.34
C ASN A 344 9.77 -5.34 8.01
N LEU A 345 8.83 -5.68 7.14
CA LEU A 345 8.55 -4.90 5.94
C LEU A 345 7.92 -3.54 6.28
N ASP A 346 6.97 -3.49 7.25
CA ASP A 346 6.37 -2.25 7.73
C ASP A 346 7.44 -1.30 8.30
N LYS A 347 8.37 -1.81 9.12
CA LYS A 347 9.49 -1.02 9.64
C LYS A 347 10.29 -0.36 8.55
N LYS A 348 10.67 -1.12 7.52
CA LYS A 348 11.44 -0.61 6.39
C LYS A 348 10.63 0.40 5.57
N ARG A 349 9.39 0.04 5.22
CA ARG A 349 8.55 0.83 4.33
C ARG A 349 8.10 2.15 4.94
N TYR A 350 7.66 2.11 6.20
CA TYR A 350 7.01 3.24 6.87
C TYR A 350 7.88 3.90 7.94
N ARG A 351 9.09 3.40 8.17
CA ARG A 351 10.05 3.93 9.17
C ARG A 351 9.42 4.06 10.58
N ILE A 352 8.82 2.96 11.03
CA ILE A 352 8.12 2.87 12.33
C ILE A 352 8.89 2.03 13.33
#